data_434ff0a9231d6625aa9c403f10f00669
#
_entry.id   434ff0a9231d6625aa9c403f10f00669
#
_cell.length_a   1.000
_cell.length_b   1.000
_cell.length_c   1.000
_cell.angle_alpha   90.00
_cell.angle_beta   90.00
_cell.angle_gamma   90.00
#
_symmetry.space_group_name_H-M   'P 1'
#
loop_
_entity.id
_entity.type
_entity.pdbx_description
1 polymer ?
#
loop_
_entity_poly.entity_id
_entity_poly.type
_entity_poly.pdbx_seq_one_letter_code
_entity_poly.pdbx_strand_id
1 'polypeptide(L)'
;MDYMALSAAEWQQEYDKVSAEYESWKAKGLKLNMARGKPSKQQLDLVSGILTALTSAEECVDSGVDARNYGELKGLESARKLFADILGCKTSQVFAGGNSSLQLMYDTVSKAYTHGLLHSEKPWCKEESVKWLCPAPGYDRHFKVTESFGFELITIPMTENGPDMDIVENLIKDPSVKGMWNVPKYSNPDGIIYSDETIERIAKMKPAAPDFLLMWDNAYCIHEFDGEFVPFPDILSECEKYGNADMVFEFASTSKVTLPGAGIACFACSEANMEYMTKLIGIQAISFDKMNQLRHVKFLQNKEHTLALMKEHAKILKPKFDMVVETLEREIAPLGIASWHTPKGGYFVSVNTAPGLAKRTLALAREAGVVMTSAGATYPYGHDPLDSNIRVAPSLPPVEELEQAMAVFCCCLKLAALEKSKK
;
A
#
# COMPACT_ATOMS: atom_id res chain seq x y z
N MET A 1 22.34 -6.31 -24.97
CA MET A 1 23.60 -6.90 -24.46
C MET A 1 23.26 -7.66 -23.20
N ASP A 2 23.40 -8.97 -23.15
CA ASP A 2 23.08 -9.76 -21.94
C ASP A 2 24.31 -9.79 -21.02
N TYR A 3 24.19 -9.22 -19.82
CA TYR A 3 25.31 -9.16 -18.86
C TYR A 3 25.72 -10.55 -18.34
N MET A 4 24.86 -11.55 -18.45
CA MET A 4 25.18 -12.93 -18.05
C MET A 4 26.00 -13.66 -19.12
N ALA A 5 26.04 -13.14 -20.36
CA ALA A 5 26.69 -13.77 -21.51
C ALA A 5 27.99 -13.07 -21.96
N LEU A 6 28.45 -12.02 -21.26
CA LEU A 6 29.66 -11.28 -21.63
C LEU A 6 30.92 -12.14 -21.61
N SER A 7 31.78 -11.99 -22.62
CA SER A 7 33.17 -12.45 -22.57
C SER A 7 33.99 -11.60 -21.57
N ALA A 8 35.13 -12.10 -21.13
CA ALA A 8 35.97 -11.37 -20.18
C ALA A 8 36.40 -9.97 -20.70
N ALA A 9 36.68 -9.86 -22.01
CA ALA A 9 37.06 -8.58 -22.62
C ALA A 9 35.86 -7.60 -22.68
N GLU A 10 34.68 -8.06 -23.08
CA GLU A 10 33.45 -7.24 -23.09
C GLU A 10 33.05 -6.82 -21.67
N TRP A 11 33.19 -7.73 -20.69
CA TRP A 11 32.94 -7.44 -19.28
C TRP A 11 33.87 -6.31 -18.79
N GLN A 12 35.20 -6.40 -19.06
CA GLN A 12 36.14 -5.38 -18.61
C GLN A 12 35.82 -4.02 -19.24
N GLN A 13 35.55 -3.98 -20.53
CA GLN A 13 35.19 -2.75 -21.24
C GLN A 13 33.94 -2.11 -20.67
N GLU A 14 32.89 -2.89 -20.43
CA GLU A 14 31.61 -2.38 -19.89
C GLU A 14 31.76 -1.96 -18.41
N TYR A 15 32.52 -2.73 -17.62
CA TYR A 15 32.82 -2.39 -16.23
C TYR A 15 33.57 -1.04 -16.13
N ASP A 16 34.61 -0.82 -16.93
CA ASP A 16 35.34 0.44 -16.92
C ASP A 16 34.45 1.61 -17.32
N LYS A 17 33.59 1.44 -18.32
CA LYS A 17 32.66 2.45 -18.78
C LYS A 17 31.62 2.79 -17.69
N VAL A 18 30.94 1.80 -17.11
CA VAL A 18 29.89 1.99 -16.09
C VAL A 18 30.50 2.53 -14.80
N SER A 19 31.72 2.09 -14.42
CA SER A 19 32.43 2.62 -13.26
C SER A 19 32.78 4.10 -13.43
N ALA A 20 33.25 4.49 -14.61
CA ALA A 20 33.53 5.91 -14.90
C ALA A 20 32.25 6.77 -14.87
N GLU A 21 31.15 6.25 -15.41
CA GLU A 21 29.82 6.90 -15.32
C GLU A 21 29.40 7.06 -13.86
N TYR A 22 29.50 6.00 -13.05
CA TYR A 22 29.16 6.03 -11.63
C TYR A 22 29.95 7.10 -10.86
N GLU A 23 31.28 7.16 -11.05
CA GLU A 23 32.13 8.18 -10.40
C GLU A 23 31.71 9.61 -10.85
N SER A 24 31.31 9.78 -12.11
CA SER A 24 30.77 11.07 -12.58
C SER A 24 29.48 11.48 -11.88
N TRP A 25 28.59 10.52 -11.64
CA TRP A 25 27.36 10.77 -10.87
C TRP A 25 27.64 11.12 -9.42
N LYS A 26 28.54 10.37 -8.78
CA LYS A 26 28.96 10.59 -7.39
C LYS A 26 29.60 11.97 -7.20
N ALA A 27 30.39 12.42 -8.15
CA ALA A 27 31.05 13.74 -8.13
C ALA A 27 30.05 14.91 -8.19
N LYS A 28 28.80 14.71 -8.67
CA LYS A 28 27.79 15.75 -8.72
C LYS A 28 27.21 16.12 -7.35
N GLY A 29 27.42 15.30 -6.31
CA GLY A 29 26.94 15.58 -4.96
C GLY A 29 25.42 15.70 -4.85
N LEU A 30 24.68 14.88 -5.57
CA LEU A 30 23.21 14.90 -5.63
C LEU A 30 22.58 14.65 -4.25
N LYS A 31 21.35 15.15 -4.05
CA LYS A 31 20.53 14.92 -2.84
C LYS A 31 19.10 14.64 -3.24
N LEU A 32 18.87 13.50 -3.85
CA LEU A 32 17.57 13.08 -4.40
C LEU A 32 16.92 12.01 -3.51
N ASN A 33 15.58 11.98 -3.48
CA ASN A 33 14.84 11.07 -2.60
C ASN A 33 13.65 10.44 -3.32
N MET A 34 13.74 9.12 -3.55
CA MET A 34 12.69 8.27 -4.09
C MET A 34 12.23 7.19 -3.08
N ALA A 35 12.38 7.44 -1.77
CA ALA A 35 12.10 6.42 -0.75
C ALA A 35 10.60 6.29 -0.41
N ARG A 36 9.80 7.34 -0.61
CA ARG A 36 8.42 7.38 -0.11
C ARG A 36 7.42 7.81 -1.16
N GLY A 37 6.36 7.01 -1.35
CA GLY A 37 5.18 7.36 -2.13
C GLY A 37 4.32 8.40 -1.39
N LYS A 38 4.69 9.68 -1.53
CA LYS A 38 3.93 10.82 -1.00
C LYS A 38 3.35 11.63 -2.16
N PRO A 39 2.19 12.28 -1.96
CA PRO A 39 1.72 13.29 -2.89
C PRO A 39 2.76 14.41 -3.08
N SER A 40 2.95 14.83 -4.33
CA SER A 40 3.79 15.98 -4.67
C SER A 40 3.13 17.30 -4.27
N LYS A 41 3.91 18.39 -4.28
CA LYS A 41 3.37 19.74 -4.05
C LYS A 41 2.21 20.06 -5.00
N GLN A 42 2.31 19.70 -6.28
CA GLN A 42 1.25 19.91 -7.26
C GLN A 42 -0.05 19.19 -6.89
N GLN A 43 0.04 17.95 -6.39
CA GLN A 43 -1.12 17.20 -5.90
C GLN A 43 -1.74 17.85 -4.65
N LEU A 44 -0.91 18.36 -3.73
CA LEU A 44 -1.41 19.06 -2.54
C LEU A 44 -2.05 20.41 -2.88
N ASP A 45 -1.49 21.15 -3.83
CA ASP A 45 -2.06 22.42 -4.32
C ASP A 45 -3.41 22.19 -5.01
N LEU A 46 -3.57 21.08 -5.75
CA LEU A 46 -4.82 20.70 -6.41
C LEU A 46 -6.01 20.59 -5.44
N VAL A 47 -5.74 20.16 -4.21
CA VAL A 47 -6.76 19.94 -3.17
C VAL A 47 -6.82 21.06 -2.13
N SER A 48 -6.14 22.18 -2.36
CA SER A 48 -6.05 23.30 -1.40
C SER A 48 -7.42 23.89 -1.03
N GLY A 49 -8.44 23.81 -1.90
CA GLY A 49 -9.80 24.24 -1.62
C GLY A 49 -10.44 23.59 -0.39
N ILE A 50 -9.95 22.41 0.03
CA ILE A 50 -10.44 21.76 1.25
C ILE A 50 -10.16 22.58 2.51
N LEU A 51 -9.15 23.45 2.48
CA LEU A 51 -8.77 24.29 3.65
C LEU A 51 -9.85 25.32 4.01
N THR A 52 -10.68 25.71 3.05
CA THR A 52 -11.77 26.69 3.20
C THR A 52 -13.14 26.06 2.95
N ALA A 53 -13.29 24.75 3.04
CA ALA A 53 -14.55 24.06 2.80
C ALA A 53 -15.61 24.30 3.88
N LEU A 54 -15.22 24.81 5.05
CA LEU A 54 -16.11 25.22 6.15
C LEU A 54 -15.71 26.63 6.57
N THR A 55 -16.62 27.59 6.43
CA THR A 55 -16.37 29.01 6.68
C THR A 55 -17.29 29.63 7.71
N SER A 56 -18.38 28.94 8.11
CA SER A 56 -19.33 29.42 9.11
C SER A 56 -19.78 28.32 10.06
N ALA A 57 -20.41 28.71 11.16
CA ALA A 57 -20.96 27.79 12.16
C ALA A 57 -22.12 26.94 11.58
N GLU A 58 -22.92 27.52 10.69
CA GLU A 58 -24.07 26.89 10.04
C GLU A 58 -23.60 25.74 9.13
N GLU A 59 -22.45 25.90 8.50
CA GLU A 59 -21.82 24.87 7.65
C GLU A 59 -21.27 23.68 8.44
N CYS A 60 -21.14 23.82 9.77
CA CYS A 60 -20.66 22.75 10.64
C CYS A 60 -21.74 21.75 11.04
N VAL A 61 -22.96 21.86 10.50
CA VAL A 61 -24.07 20.94 10.77
C VAL A 61 -24.29 20.01 9.57
N ASP A 62 -24.29 18.71 9.84
CA ASP A 62 -24.56 17.64 8.85
C ASP A 62 -25.76 16.83 9.31
N SER A 63 -26.86 16.85 8.53
CA SER A 63 -28.08 16.07 8.81
C SER A 63 -28.61 16.23 10.26
N GLY A 64 -28.51 17.45 10.79
CA GLY A 64 -28.90 17.77 12.16
C GLY A 64 -27.87 17.51 13.25
N VAL A 65 -26.71 16.96 12.88
CA VAL A 65 -25.55 16.73 13.79
C VAL A 65 -24.62 17.93 13.73
N ASP A 66 -24.38 18.59 14.85
CA ASP A 66 -23.34 19.61 14.95
C ASP A 66 -21.97 18.95 15.10
N ALA A 67 -21.18 19.01 14.03
CA ALA A 67 -19.86 18.37 13.97
C ALA A 67 -18.86 18.92 14.99
N ARG A 68 -19.11 20.09 15.58
CA ARG A 68 -18.28 20.72 16.61
C ARG A 68 -18.41 20.07 17.98
N ASN A 69 -19.48 19.27 18.21
CA ASN A 69 -19.78 18.68 19.53
C ASN A 69 -19.44 17.18 19.58
N TYR A 70 -19.53 16.59 20.75
CA TYR A 70 -19.37 15.14 20.97
C TYR A 70 -20.45 14.31 20.27
N GLY A 71 -20.23 13.01 20.22
CA GLY A 71 -21.15 12.03 19.67
C GLY A 71 -20.75 11.53 18.28
N GLU A 72 -21.62 10.72 17.67
CA GLU A 72 -21.37 10.06 16.40
C GLU A 72 -20.05 9.27 16.38
N LEU A 73 -19.92 8.32 17.30
CA LEU A 73 -18.68 7.53 17.47
C LEU A 73 -18.24 6.87 16.17
N LYS A 74 -19.18 6.37 15.34
CA LYS A 74 -18.88 5.76 14.04
C LYS A 74 -18.51 6.78 12.94
N GLY A 75 -18.52 8.08 13.27
CA GLY A 75 -18.33 9.18 12.32
C GLY A 75 -19.65 9.62 11.68
N LEU A 76 -19.62 10.79 11.02
CA LEU A 76 -20.77 11.36 10.32
C LEU A 76 -21.33 10.38 9.29
N GLU A 77 -22.65 10.33 9.18
CA GLU A 77 -23.31 9.45 8.21
C GLU A 77 -22.90 9.78 6.77
N SER A 78 -22.76 11.06 6.44
CA SER A 78 -22.29 11.51 5.12
C SER A 78 -20.86 11.04 4.81
N ALA A 79 -19.95 11.03 5.80
CA ALA A 79 -18.60 10.53 5.63
C ALA A 79 -18.59 9.01 5.45
N ARG A 80 -19.39 8.27 6.23
CA ARG A 80 -19.55 6.83 6.07
C ARG A 80 -20.15 6.47 4.72
N LYS A 81 -21.15 7.23 4.26
CA LYS A 81 -21.76 7.05 2.94
C LYS A 81 -20.77 7.30 1.81
N LEU A 82 -19.96 8.35 1.89
CA LEU A 82 -18.91 8.63 0.89
C LEU A 82 -17.93 7.45 0.75
N PHE A 83 -17.44 6.90 1.87
CA PHE A 83 -16.58 5.73 1.83
C PHE A 83 -17.31 4.48 1.32
N ALA A 84 -18.56 4.26 1.76
CA ALA A 84 -19.38 3.14 1.30
C ALA A 84 -19.60 3.17 -0.23
N ASP A 85 -19.90 4.34 -0.80
CA ASP A 85 -20.09 4.52 -2.24
C ASP A 85 -18.76 4.26 -3.01
N ILE A 86 -17.62 4.64 -2.44
CA ILE A 86 -16.30 4.39 -3.04
C ILE A 86 -15.95 2.91 -2.99
N LEU A 87 -16.12 2.26 -1.85
CA LEU A 87 -15.76 0.85 -1.63
C LEU A 87 -16.79 -0.13 -2.23
N GLY A 88 -18.04 0.31 -2.42
CA GLY A 88 -19.11 -0.53 -2.95
C GLY A 88 -19.89 -1.30 -1.87
N CYS A 89 -19.68 -1.00 -0.58
CA CYS A 89 -20.32 -1.66 0.55
C CYS A 89 -21.52 -0.83 1.11
N LYS A 90 -22.18 -1.34 2.17
CA LYS A 90 -23.30 -0.64 2.81
C LYS A 90 -22.79 0.42 3.80
N THR A 91 -23.48 1.56 3.92
CA THR A 91 -23.14 2.62 4.90
C THR A 91 -23.14 2.10 6.35
N SER A 92 -24.00 1.12 6.68
CA SER A 92 -24.05 0.46 7.99
C SER A 92 -22.79 -0.33 8.33
N GLN A 93 -22.04 -0.76 7.32
CA GLN A 93 -20.80 -1.52 7.42
C GLN A 93 -19.55 -0.64 7.58
N VAL A 94 -19.67 0.70 7.49
CA VAL A 94 -18.53 1.63 7.52
C VAL A 94 -18.41 2.35 8.86
N PHE A 95 -17.20 2.39 9.38
CA PHE A 95 -16.75 3.22 10.50
C PHE A 95 -15.77 4.25 9.99
N ALA A 96 -16.08 5.55 10.13
CA ALA A 96 -15.18 6.63 9.78
C ALA A 96 -14.50 7.18 11.04
N GLY A 97 -13.17 7.00 11.17
CA GLY A 97 -12.45 7.42 12.36
C GLY A 97 -10.96 7.63 12.12
N GLY A 98 -10.41 8.65 12.77
CA GLY A 98 -9.00 9.00 12.63
C GLY A 98 -8.63 9.54 11.24
N ASN A 99 -7.33 9.76 11.03
CA ASN A 99 -6.80 10.31 9.78
C ASN A 99 -5.97 9.29 8.95
N SER A 100 -5.80 8.08 9.46
CA SER A 100 -4.88 7.10 8.88
C SER A 100 -5.47 5.69 8.97
N SER A 101 -5.57 5.01 7.82
CA SER A 101 -5.94 3.59 7.78
C SER A 101 -4.94 2.71 8.55
N LEU A 102 -3.64 3.07 8.55
CA LEU A 102 -2.63 2.35 9.32
C LEU A 102 -2.92 2.35 10.82
N GLN A 103 -3.41 3.47 11.38
CA GLN A 103 -3.82 3.52 12.78
C GLN A 103 -5.00 2.61 13.04
N LEU A 104 -6.01 2.62 12.16
CA LEU A 104 -7.19 1.75 12.30
C LEU A 104 -6.81 0.27 12.18
N MET A 105 -5.89 -0.08 11.28
CA MET A 105 -5.33 -1.42 11.17
C MET A 105 -4.59 -1.84 12.45
N TYR A 106 -3.73 -0.97 12.99
CA TYR A 106 -3.06 -1.21 14.26
C TYR A 106 -4.06 -1.39 15.40
N ASP A 107 -5.08 -0.52 15.50
CA ASP A 107 -6.13 -0.61 16.51
C ASP A 107 -6.94 -1.90 16.40
N THR A 108 -7.20 -2.39 15.19
CA THR A 108 -7.91 -3.66 14.97
C THR A 108 -7.08 -4.83 15.47
N VAL A 109 -5.78 -4.91 15.11
CA VAL A 109 -4.86 -5.94 15.62
C VAL A 109 -4.69 -5.83 17.13
N SER A 110 -4.57 -4.62 17.68
CA SER A 110 -4.46 -4.38 19.12
C SER A 110 -5.69 -4.88 19.88
N LYS A 111 -6.90 -4.67 19.35
CA LYS A 111 -8.14 -5.18 19.95
C LYS A 111 -8.20 -6.71 19.89
N ALA A 112 -7.85 -7.31 18.77
CA ALA A 112 -7.73 -8.75 18.65
C ALA A 112 -6.74 -9.32 19.71
N TYR A 113 -5.60 -8.66 19.87
CA TYR A 113 -4.57 -9.07 20.82
C TYR A 113 -5.02 -8.93 22.28
N THR A 114 -5.66 -7.83 22.65
CA THR A 114 -6.00 -7.51 24.05
C THR A 114 -7.38 -8.00 24.49
N HIS A 115 -8.36 -8.02 23.60
CA HIS A 115 -9.78 -8.32 23.90
C HIS A 115 -10.30 -9.57 23.16
N GLY A 116 -9.69 -9.92 22.02
CA GLY A 116 -10.23 -10.87 21.04
C GLY A 116 -11.14 -10.18 20.03
N LEU A 117 -11.49 -10.91 18.98
CA LEU A 117 -12.49 -10.53 17.97
C LEU A 117 -13.82 -11.19 18.27
N LEU A 118 -14.84 -10.92 17.45
CA LEU A 118 -16.21 -11.39 17.63
C LEU A 118 -16.30 -12.90 17.90
N HIS A 119 -15.48 -13.71 17.22
CA HIS A 119 -15.47 -15.17 17.32
C HIS A 119 -14.26 -15.73 18.09
N SER A 120 -13.48 -14.88 18.77
CA SER A 120 -12.35 -15.35 19.59
C SER A 120 -12.85 -16.05 20.84
N GLU A 121 -12.31 -17.23 21.12
CA GLU A 121 -12.53 -17.92 22.40
C GLU A 121 -11.79 -17.22 23.54
N LYS A 122 -10.65 -16.60 23.23
CA LYS A 122 -9.81 -15.83 24.15
C LYS A 122 -9.04 -14.75 23.39
N PRO A 123 -8.58 -13.68 24.08
CA PRO A 123 -7.70 -12.68 23.46
C PRO A 123 -6.41 -13.33 22.92
N TRP A 124 -5.88 -12.83 21.80
CA TRP A 124 -4.69 -13.43 21.18
C TRP A 124 -3.43 -13.34 22.02
N CYS A 125 -3.34 -12.40 22.96
CA CYS A 125 -2.25 -12.37 23.95
C CYS A 125 -2.21 -13.60 24.88
N LYS A 126 -3.26 -14.42 24.90
CA LYS A 126 -3.34 -15.69 25.66
C LYS A 126 -3.17 -16.92 24.76
N GLU A 127 -2.95 -16.75 23.46
CA GLU A 127 -2.58 -17.84 22.57
C GLU A 127 -1.11 -18.24 22.80
N GLU A 128 -0.78 -19.50 22.55
CA GLU A 128 0.61 -19.98 22.62
C GLU A 128 1.46 -19.39 21.51
N SER A 129 0.86 -19.26 20.32
CA SER A 129 1.47 -18.61 19.17
C SER A 129 0.40 -17.98 18.27
N VAL A 130 0.74 -16.89 17.62
CA VAL A 130 -0.06 -16.25 16.58
C VAL A 130 0.79 -16.15 15.32
N LYS A 131 0.32 -16.77 14.25
CA LYS A 131 0.94 -16.70 12.92
C LYS A 131 0.15 -15.79 12.01
N TRP A 132 0.86 -15.12 11.13
CA TRP A 132 0.26 -14.14 10.22
C TRP A 132 0.79 -14.28 8.80
N LEU A 133 -0.11 -14.36 7.82
CA LEU A 133 0.27 -14.48 6.42
C LEU A 133 0.59 -13.11 5.81
N CYS A 134 1.74 -13.03 5.17
CA CYS A 134 2.32 -11.81 4.64
C CYS A 134 2.64 -11.99 3.15
N PRO A 135 1.72 -11.68 2.23
CA PRO A 135 2.04 -11.57 0.82
C PRO A 135 3.20 -10.61 0.60
N ALA A 136 4.25 -11.07 -0.08
CA ALA A 136 5.48 -10.32 -0.30
C ALA A 136 6.04 -10.56 -1.71
N PRO A 137 6.61 -9.50 -2.33
CA PRO A 137 6.85 -8.19 -1.73
C PRO A 137 5.55 -7.47 -1.36
N GLY A 138 5.54 -6.73 -0.24
CA GLY A 138 4.36 -6.11 0.33
C GLY A 138 4.65 -4.80 1.08
N TYR A 139 3.64 -4.27 1.78
CA TYR A 139 3.76 -3.00 2.50
C TYR A 139 4.48 -3.19 3.85
N ASP A 140 5.64 -2.60 3.96
CA ASP A 140 6.53 -2.69 5.12
C ASP A 140 5.86 -2.34 6.47
N ARG A 141 4.91 -1.40 6.48
CA ARG A 141 4.19 -1.00 7.69
C ARG A 141 3.25 -2.08 8.20
N HIS A 142 2.61 -2.84 7.32
CA HIS A 142 1.78 -3.98 7.69
C HIS A 142 2.59 -5.00 8.50
N PHE A 143 3.75 -5.39 7.97
CA PHE A 143 4.63 -6.35 8.63
C PHE A 143 5.09 -5.84 9.99
N LYS A 144 5.43 -4.54 10.09
CA LYS A 144 5.85 -3.94 11.35
C LYS A 144 4.74 -3.88 12.39
N VAL A 145 3.48 -3.73 11.99
CA VAL A 145 2.35 -3.82 12.93
C VAL A 145 2.33 -5.21 13.57
N THR A 146 2.22 -6.28 12.79
CA THR A 146 2.11 -7.65 13.32
C THR A 146 3.40 -8.13 13.99
N GLU A 147 4.58 -7.73 13.50
CA GLU A 147 5.86 -7.97 14.15
C GLU A 147 5.91 -7.36 15.57
N SER A 148 5.36 -6.14 15.75
CA SER A 148 5.37 -5.43 17.04
C SER A 148 4.54 -6.11 18.13
N PHE A 149 3.56 -6.95 17.74
CA PHE A 149 2.79 -7.79 18.67
C PHE A 149 3.44 -9.16 18.91
N GLY A 150 4.60 -9.44 18.32
CA GLY A 150 5.31 -10.70 18.48
C GLY A 150 4.73 -11.84 17.64
N PHE A 151 3.98 -11.56 16.59
CA PHE A 151 3.43 -12.60 15.70
C PHE A 151 4.53 -13.20 14.82
N GLU A 152 4.42 -14.50 14.56
CA GLU A 152 5.23 -15.18 13.56
C GLU A 152 4.72 -14.82 12.15
N LEU A 153 5.57 -14.16 11.38
CA LEU A 153 5.21 -13.71 10.03
C LEU A 153 5.63 -14.76 9.00
N ILE A 154 4.66 -15.23 8.21
CA ILE A 154 4.88 -16.22 7.16
C ILE A 154 4.79 -15.52 5.81
N THR A 155 5.88 -15.53 5.06
CA THR A 155 5.93 -14.96 3.70
C THR A 155 5.11 -15.81 2.74
N ILE A 156 4.19 -15.18 2.00
CA ILE A 156 3.45 -15.78 0.90
C ILE A 156 3.95 -15.13 -0.40
N PRO A 157 4.41 -15.91 -1.38
CA PRO A 157 4.81 -15.35 -2.67
C PRO A 157 3.64 -14.62 -3.35
N MET A 158 3.93 -13.45 -3.92
CA MET A 158 3.00 -12.77 -4.83
C MET A 158 3.14 -13.33 -6.23
N THR A 159 2.03 -13.45 -6.93
CA THR A 159 1.90 -13.80 -8.35
C THR A 159 1.35 -12.60 -9.12
N GLU A 160 1.25 -12.69 -10.44
CA GLU A 160 0.60 -11.66 -11.27
C GLU A 160 -0.89 -11.47 -10.96
N ASN A 161 -1.51 -12.41 -10.27
CA ASN A 161 -2.94 -12.43 -9.94
C ASN A 161 -3.24 -12.16 -8.45
N GLY A 162 -2.22 -11.89 -7.65
CA GLY A 162 -2.33 -11.75 -6.19
C GLY A 162 -1.46 -12.77 -5.44
N PRO A 163 -1.72 -13.06 -4.17
CA PRO A 163 -0.97 -14.04 -3.39
C PRO A 163 -1.12 -15.47 -3.95
N ASP A 164 -0.12 -16.30 -3.74
CA ASP A 164 -0.20 -17.73 -4.04
C ASP A 164 -1.24 -18.40 -3.14
N MET A 165 -2.44 -18.61 -3.68
CA MET A 165 -3.59 -19.14 -2.96
C MET A 165 -3.44 -20.60 -2.58
N ASP A 166 -2.65 -21.43 -3.30
CA ASP A 166 -2.41 -22.81 -2.93
C ASP A 166 -1.66 -22.91 -1.61
N ILE A 167 -0.70 -22.00 -1.41
CA ILE A 167 0.04 -21.87 -0.15
C ILE A 167 -0.88 -21.33 0.96
N VAL A 168 -1.65 -20.28 0.68
CA VAL A 168 -2.58 -19.68 1.63
C VAL A 168 -3.59 -20.71 2.15
N GLU A 169 -4.29 -21.41 1.24
CA GLU A 169 -5.33 -22.39 1.57
C GLU A 169 -4.79 -23.59 2.35
N ASN A 170 -3.50 -23.91 2.19
CA ASN A 170 -2.86 -24.94 3.00
C ASN A 170 -2.53 -24.44 4.41
N LEU A 171 -2.00 -23.23 4.53
CA LEU A 171 -1.56 -22.67 5.81
C LEU A 171 -2.71 -22.31 6.75
N ILE A 172 -3.85 -21.84 6.24
CA ILE A 172 -5.03 -21.51 7.06
C ILE A 172 -5.69 -22.72 7.75
N LYS A 173 -5.25 -23.94 7.45
CA LYS A 173 -5.65 -25.16 8.18
C LYS A 173 -5.02 -25.25 9.58
N ASP A 174 -3.99 -24.47 9.84
CA ASP A 174 -3.38 -24.34 11.15
C ASP A 174 -4.17 -23.29 11.95
N PRO A 175 -4.79 -23.63 13.11
CA PRO A 175 -5.58 -22.69 13.90
C PRO A 175 -4.76 -21.58 14.56
N SER A 176 -3.44 -21.68 14.57
CA SER A 176 -2.55 -20.59 15.01
C SER A 176 -2.38 -19.50 13.94
N VAL A 177 -2.77 -19.74 12.69
CA VAL A 177 -2.80 -18.73 11.61
C VAL A 177 -4.03 -17.86 11.80
N LYS A 178 -3.85 -16.67 12.34
CA LYS A 178 -4.93 -15.77 12.78
C LYS A 178 -5.27 -14.68 11.78
N GLY A 179 -4.50 -14.51 10.70
CA GLY A 179 -4.86 -13.49 9.73
C GLY A 179 -3.88 -13.35 8.58
N MET A 180 -4.23 -12.43 7.68
CA MET A 180 -3.52 -12.16 6.43
C MET A 180 -3.62 -10.70 6.04
N TRP A 181 -2.49 -10.11 5.63
CA TRP A 181 -2.44 -8.78 5.01
C TRP A 181 -2.77 -8.85 3.53
N ASN A 182 -3.52 -7.87 3.01
CA ASN A 182 -3.79 -7.74 1.58
C ASN A 182 -3.80 -6.27 1.15
N VAL A 183 -3.22 -5.99 -0.03
CA VAL A 183 -3.36 -4.73 -0.75
C VAL A 183 -3.85 -5.10 -2.16
N PRO A 184 -5.18 -5.25 -2.35
CA PRO A 184 -5.72 -6.02 -3.47
C PRO A 184 -5.73 -5.29 -4.81
N LYS A 185 -5.72 -3.96 -4.80
CA LYS A 185 -5.74 -3.13 -5.99
C LYS A 185 -4.51 -2.25 -6.03
N TYR A 186 -3.75 -2.33 -7.13
CA TYR A 186 -2.46 -1.64 -7.29
C TYR A 186 -1.53 -1.88 -6.10
N SER A 187 -1.28 -3.16 -5.78
CA SER A 187 -0.55 -3.60 -4.59
C SER A 187 0.77 -2.85 -4.39
N ASN A 188 1.12 -2.62 -3.14
CA ASN A 188 2.37 -1.98 -2.76
C ASN A 188 3.42 -3.05 -2.43
N PRO A 189 4.52 -3.21 -3.23
CA PRO A 189 4.96 -2.30 -4.29
C PRO A 189 4.57 -2.71 -5.72
N ASP A 190 4.03 -3.90 -5.98
CA ASP A 190 4.01 -4.53 -7.31
C ASP A 190 3.05 -3.87 -8.31
N GLY A 191 2.08 -3.09 -7.85
CA GLY A 191 1.08 -2.47 -8.72
C GLY A 191 0.05 -3.45 -9.30
N ILE A 192 -0.01 -4.67 -8.78
CA ILE A 192 -0.89 -5.74 -9.21
C ILE A 192 -2.33 -5.50 -8.73
N ILE A 193 -3.30 -5.93 -9.53
CA ILE A 193 -4.71 -6.06 -9.14
C ILE A 193 -5.00 -7.54 -8.96
N TYR A 194 -5.58 -7.93 -7.82
CA TYR A 194 -5.99 -9.31 -7.60
C TYR A 194 -7.04 -9.71 -8.64
N SER A 195 -6.88 -10.91 -9.21
CA SER A 195 -7.85 -11.44 -10.17
C SER A 195 -9.17 -11.83 -9.49
N ASP A 196 -10.26 -11.87 -10.26
CA ASP A 196 -11.56 -12.35 -9.77
C ASP A 196 -11.47 -13.75 -9.19
N GLU A 197 -10.65 -14.64 -9.77
CA GLU A 197 -10.40 -15.98 -9.25
C GLU A 197 -9.74 -15.94 -7.87
N THR A 198 -8.72 -15.09 -7.70
CA THR A 198 -8.05 -14.91 -6.40
C THR A 198 -9.02 -14.39 -5.35
N ILE A 199 -9.86 -13.40 -5.69
CA ILE A 199 -10.87 -12.82 -4.79
C ILE A 199 -11.90 -13.90 -4.41
N GLU A 200 -12.37 -14.70 -5.37
CA GLU A 200 -13.31 -15.77 -5.12
C GLU A 200 -12.71 -16.86 -4.21
N ARG A 201 -11.44 -17.24 -4.44
CA ARG A 201 -10.72 -18.20 -3.57
C ARG A 201 -10.59 -17.67 -2.15
N ILE A 202 -10.21 -16.38 -1.98
CA ILE A 202 -10.17 -15.73 -0.67
C ILE A 202 -11.55 -15.74 -0.01
N ALA A 203 -12.61 -15.40 -0.74
CA ALA A 203 -13.97 -15.39 -0.21
C ALA A 203 -14.48 -16.78 0.23
N LYS A 204 -14.00 -17.84 -0.42
CA LYS A 204 -14.33 -19.25 -0.13
C LYS A 204 -13.50 -19.88 0.99
N MET A 205 -12.43 -19.22 1.45
CA MET A 205 -11.54 -19.79 2.47
C MET A 205 -12.31 -20.33 3.68
N LYS A 206 -11.78 -21.40 4.26
CA LYS A 206 -12.27 -22.00 5.50
C LYS A 206 -11.12 -22.09 6.51
N PRO A 207 -10.74 -20.95 7.13
CA PRO A 207 -9.70 -20.96 8.15
C PRO A 207 -10.08 -21.87 9.32
N ALA A 208 -9.09 -22.59 9.87
CA ALA A 208 -9.30 -23.37 11.09
C ALA A 208 -9.47 -22.47 12.34
N ALA A 209 -8.90 -21.25 12.30
CA ALA A 209 -9.14 -20.24 13.33
C ALA A 209 -10.53 -19.60 13.12
N PRO A 210 -11.47 -19.67 14.07
CA PRO A 210 -12.79 -19.08 13.93
C PRO A 210 -12.76 -17.56 13.92
N ASP A 211 -11.70 -16.97 14.43
CA ASP A 211 -11.41 -15.54 14.54
C ASP A 211 -10.33 -15.09 13.56
N PHE A 212 -10.22 -15.76 12.41
CA PHE A 212 -9.30 -15.36 11.35
C PHE A 212 -9.63 -13.96 10.84
N LEU A 213 -8.61 -13.12 10.72
CA LEU A 213 -8.72 -11.71 10.35
C LEU A 213 -8.15 -11.45 8.95
N LEU A 214 -9.02 -11.21 7.98
CA LEU A 214 -8.65 -10.77 6.64
C LEU A 214 -8.51 -9.25 6.64
N MET A 215 -7.28 -8.75 6.68
CA MET A 215 -6.98 -7.32 6.58
C MET A 215 -6.90 -6.94 5.10
N TRP A 216 -7.86 -6.13 4.65
CA TRP A 216 -8.03 -5.73 3.26
C TRP A 216 -7.75 -4.23 3.11
N ASP A 217 -6.48 -3.87 2.92
CA ASP A 217 -6.06 -2.47 2.76
C ASP A 217 -6.28 -2.00 1.32
N ASN A 218 -7.45 -1.44 1.07
CA ASN A 218 -7.85 -0.92 -0.23
C ASN A 218 -7.38 0.53 -0.44
N ALA A 219 -6.09 0.77 -0.14
CA ALA A 219 -5.47 2.09 -0.15
C ALA A 219 -5.50 2.77 -1.53
N TYR A 220 -5.63 2.00 -2.60
CA TYR A 220 -5.57 2.48 -3.97
C TYR A 220 -6.86 2.21 -4.76
N CYS A 221 -8.00 2.09 -4.08
CA CYS A 221 -9.28 1.72 -4.68
C CYS A 221 -9.73 2.60 -5.86
N ILE A 222 -9.25 3.85 -5.93
CA ILE A 222 -9.59 4.85 -6.97
C ILE A 222 -8.32 5.55 -7.52
N HIS A 223 -7.19 4.87 -7.57
CA HIS A 223 -5.89 5.49 -7.86
C HIS A 223 -5.33 5.06 -9.23
N GLU A 224 -6.19 4.97 -10.22
CA GLU A 224 -5.79 4.86 -11.62
C GLU A 224 -5.06 6.13 -12.07
N PHE A 225 -3.91 5.97 -12.71
CA PHE A 225 -3.23 7.06 -13.41
C PHE A 225 -3.10 6.78 -14.92
N ASP A 226 -3.38 5.56 -15.35
CA ASP A 226 -3.44 5.17 -16.76
C ASP A 226 -4.76 4.46 -17.05
N GLY A 227 -5.57 5.06 -17.93
CA GLY A 227 -6.89 4.55 -18.27
C GLY A 227 -8.04 5.07 -17.40
N GLU A 228 -9.19 4.43 -17.52
CA GLU A 228 -10.40 4.76 -16.79
C GLU A 228 -10.46 4.01 -15.44
N PHE A 229 -11.35 4.47 -14.56
CA PHE A 229 -11.62 3.77 -13.30
C PHE A 229 -12.00 2.30 -13.56
N VAL A 230 -11.29 1.40 -12.90
CA VAL A 230 -11.55 -0.04 -12.93
C VAL A 230 -12.41 -0.41 -11.71
N PRO A 231 -13.68 -0.81 -11.90
CA PRO A 231 -14.48 -1.36 -10.82
C PRO A 231 -13.78 -2.54 -10.16
N PHE A 232 -13.92 -2.64 -8.85
CA PHE A 232 -13.31 -3.72 -8.08
C PHE A 232 -14.37 -4.35 -7.17
N PRO A 233 -14.40 -5.69 -7.01
CA PRO A 233 -15.40 -6.37 -6.19
C PRO A 233 -15.37 -5.90 -4.74
N ASP A 234 -16.56 -5.70 -4.14
CA ASP A 234 -16.69 -5.51 -2.70
C ASP A 234 -16.43 -6.84 -1.98
N ILE A 235 -15.32 -6.92 -1.26
CA ILE A 235 -14.89 -8.15 -0.58
C ILE A 235 -15.88 -8.60 0.49
N LEU A 236 -16.60 -7.69 1.14
CA LEU A 236 -17.62 -8.03 2.13
C LEU A 236 -18.77 -8.80 1.48
N SER A 237 -19.28 -8.29 0.37
CA SER A 237 -20.33 -8.97 -0.41
C SER A 237 -19.85 -10.30 -0.99
N GLU A 238 -18.59 -10.37 -1.46
CA GLU A 238 -18.02 -11.63 -1.97
C GLU A 238 -17.94 -12.68 -0.85
N CYS A 239 -17.44 -12.31 0.32
CA CYS A 239 -17.35 -13.21 1.48
C CYS A 239 -18.74 -13.58 2.06
N GLU A 240 -19.73 -12.66 2.00
CA GLU A 240 -21.09 -12.92 2.46
C GLU A 240 -21.74 -14.10 1.69
N LYS A 241 -21.45 -14.26 0.40
CA LYS A 241 -21.91 -15.39 -0.43
C LYS A 241 -21.55 -16.77 0.15
N TYR A 242 -20.47 -16.82 0.92
CA TYR A 242 -19.92 -18.06 1.49
C TYR A 242 -20.01 -18.12 3.01
N GLY A 243 -20.68 -17.14 3.65
CA GLY A 243 -20.85 -17.05 5.10
C GLY A 243 -19.55 -16.63 5.82
N ASN A 244 -18.65 -15.93 5.15
CA ASN A 244 -17.33 -15.56 5.65
C ASN A 244 -17.16 -14.04 5.88
N ALA A 245 -18.25 -13.25 5.85
CA ALA A 245 -18.16 -11.79 5.97
C ALA A 245 -17.49 -11.33 7.30
N ASP A 246 -17.63 -12.11 8.36
CA ASP A 246 -17.08 -11.77 9.68
C ASP A 246 -15.56 -11.85 9.76
N MET A 247 -14.89 -12.48 8.79
CA MET A 247 -13.42 -12.46 8.78
C MET A 247 -12.85 -11.15 8.20
N VAL A 248 -13.66 -10.33 7.51
CA VAL A 248 -13.20 -9.19 6.72
C VAL A 248 -13.16 -7.90 7.51
N PHE A 249 -12.01 -7.23 7.44
CA PHE A 249 -11.87 -5.81 7.77
C PHE A 249 -11.20 -5.11 6.58
N GLU A 250 -11.97 -4.29 5.86
CA GLU A 250 -11.50 -3.49 4.74
C GLU A 250 -11.16 -2.09 5.21
N PHE A 251 -10.05 -1.53 4.71
CA PHE A 251 -9.56 -0.21 5.11
C PHE A 251 -9.37 0.69 3.90
N ALA A 252 -9.71 1.97 4.08
CA ALA A 252 -9.42 3.02 3.12
C ALA A 252 -9.12 4.34 3.82
N SER A 253 -8.50 5.27 3.09
CA SER A 253 -8.27 6.63 3.56
C SER A 253 -8.13 7.61 2.42
N THR A 254 -8.29 8.89 2.74
CA THR A 254 -8.05 9.98 1.78
C THR A 254 -6.60 10.44 1.73
N SER A 255 -5.67 9.71 2.33
CA SER A 255 -4.26 10.11 2.46
C SER A 255 -3.56 10.43 1.13
N LYS A 256 -4.01 9.83 0.03
CA LYS A 256 -3.47 10.08 -1.31
C LYS A 256 -4.51 10.72 -2.26
N VAL A 257 -5.67 11.09 -1.72
CA VAL A 257 -6.76 11.77 -2.43
C VAL A 257 -6.76 13.26 -2.07
N THR A 258 -6.58 13.58 -0.78
CA THR A 258 -6.57 14.94 -0.24
C THR A 258 -5.24 15.24 0.46
N LEU A 259 -5.28 15.49 1.78
CA LEU A 259 -4.13 15.88 2.59
C LEU A 259 -3.66 14.71 3.46
N PRO A 260 -2.48 14.11 3.23
CA PRO A 260 -2.02 12.98 4.05
C PRO A 260 -1.84 13.32 5.53
N GLY A 261 -1.51 14.57 5.83
CA GLY A 261 -1.35 15.06 7.21
C GLY A 261 -2.67 15.39 7.92
N ALA A 262 -3.78 15.49 7.17
CA ALA A 262 -5.10 15.89 7.66
C ALA A 262 -6.22 15.18 6.88
N GLY A 263 -6.01 13.92 6.50
CA GLY A 263 -6.99 13.08 5.83
C GLY A 263 -8.04 12.52 6.79
N ILE A 264 -8.94 11.71 6.24
CA ILE A 264 -9.87 10.86 6.97
C ILE A 264 -9.67 9.41 6.56
N ALA A 265 -9.97 8.49 7.46
CA ALA A 265 -9.85 7.06 7.22
C ALA A 265 -11.10 6.31 7.67
N CYS A 266 -11.29 5.13 7.13
CA CYS A 266 -12.36 4.23 7.53
C CYS A 266 -11.88 2.78 7.62
N PHE A 267 -12.64 1.98 8.34
CA PHE A 267 -12.73 0.55 8.09
C PHE A 267 -14.18 0.17 7.77
N ALA A 268 -14.32 -0.89 6.98
CA ALA A 268 -15.59 -1.54 6.72
C ALA A 268 -15.51 -3.01 7.15
N CYS A 269 -16.59 -3.50 7.76
CA CYS A 269 -16.71 -4.89 8.22
C CYS A 269 -18.18 -5.34 8.23
N SER A 270 -18.44 -6.60 8.55
CA SER A 270 -19.81 -7.09 8.74
C SER A 270 -20.56 -6.28 9.81
N GLU A 271 -21.88 -6.25 9.76
CA GLU A 271 -22.69 -5.53 10.77
C GLU A 271 -22.49 -6.10 12.19
N ALA A 272 -22.26 -7.41 12.31
CA ALA A 272 -21.95 -8.05 13.59
C ALA A 272 -20.60 -7.58 14.15
N ASN A 273 -19.54 -7.54 13.31
CA ASN A 273 -18.27 -6.96 13.70
C ASN A 273 -18.39 -5.45 13.98
N MET A 274 -19.20 -4.72 13.21
CA MET A 274 -19.43 -3.29 13.45
C MET A 274 -20.01 -3.05 14.84
N GLU A 275 -21.01 -3.83 15.26
CA GLU A 275 -21.57 -3.73 16.60
C GLU A 275 -20.52 -4.06 17.68
N TYR A 276 -19.77 -5.15 17.50
CA TYR A 276 -18.74 -5.59 18.43
C TYR A 276 -17.61 -4.54 18.57
N MET A 277 -17.07 -4.09 17.46
CA MET A 277 -15.96 -3.13 17.42
C MET A 277 -16.38 -1.76 17.96
N THR A 278 -17.62 -1.32 17.68
CA THR A 278 -18.13 -0.04 18.20
C THR A 278 -18.19 -0.05 19.74
N LYS A 279 -18.51 -1.18 20.38
CA LYS A 279 -18.47 -1.31 21.85
C LYS A 279 -17.04 -1.13 22.37
N LEU A 280 -16.06 -1.76 21.75
CA LEU A 280 -14.64 -1.64 22.18
C LEU A 280 -14.10 -0.23 21.92
N ILE A 281 -14.39 0.35 20.75
CA ILE A 281 -13.96 1.71 20.40
C ILE A 281 -14.63 2.75 21.33
N GLY A 282 -15.87 2.52 21.76
CA GLY A 282 -16.56 3.39 22.69
C GLY A 282 -15.93 3.50 24.09
N ILE A 283 -15.05 2.55 24.44
CA ILE A 283 -14.21 2.65 25.64
C ILE A 283 -12.99 3.56 25.38
N GLN A 284 -12.51 3.57 24.14
CA GLN A 284 -11.31 4.30 23.72
C GLN A 284 -11.60 5.78 23.40
N ALA A 285 -12.74 6.07 22.78
CA ALA A 285 -13.10 7.39 22.27
C ALA A 285 -14.61 7.65 22.37
N ILE A 286 -15.00 8.93 22.53
CA ILE A 286 -16.39 9.36 22.46
C ILE A 286 -16.76 9.76 21.05
N SER A 287 -15.82 10.35 20.31
CA SER A 287 -15.96 10.76 18.92
C SER A 287 -14.59 10.95 18.29
N PHE A 288 -14.59 10.93 16.97
CA PHE A 288 -13.42 11.32 16.17
C PHE A 288 -13.60 12.75 15.62
N ASP A 289 -12.64 13.25 14.86
CA ASP A 289 -12.65 14.59 14.28
C ASP A 289 -13.73 14.71 13.17
N LYS A 290 -14.96 15.03 13.58
CA LYS A 290 -16.09 15.21 12.67
C LYS A 290 -16.00 16.50 11.84
N MET A 291 -15.30 17.51 12.32
CA MET A 291 -15.05 18.71 11.54
C MET A 291 -14.20 18.39 10.31
N ASN A 292 -13.18 17.55 10.48
CA ASN A 292 -12.38 17.09 9.36
C ASN A 292 -13.16 16.16 8.41
N GLN A 293 -14.02 15.30 8.96
CA GLN A 293 -14.91 14.46 8.15
C GLN A 293 -15.83 15.32 7.29
N LEU A 294 -16.50 16.30 7.89
CA LEU A 294 -17.45 17.18 7.20
C LEU A 294 -16.76 18.03 6.12
N ARG A 295 -15.56 18.52 6.41
CA ARG A 295 -14.73 19.25 5.43
C ARG A 295 -14.42 18.40 4.21
N HIS A 296 -14.09 17.12 4.41
CA HIS A 296 -13.85 16.18 3.32
C HIS A 296 -15.13 15.87 2.53
N VAL A 297 -16.24 15.64 3.22
CA VAL A 297 -17.54 15.40 2.56
C VAL A 297 -17.94 16.59 1.68
N LYS A 298 -17.81 17.81 2.18
CA LYS A 298 -18.12 19.01 1.39
C LYS A 298 -17.20 19.22 0.21
N PHE A 299 -15.92 18.90 0.36
CA PHE A 299 -14.94 19.02 -0.72
C PHE A 299 -15.07 17.91 -1.77
N LEU A 300 -15.18 16.66 -1.33
CA LEU A 300 -15.25 15.49 -2.21
C LEU A 300 -16.66 15.24 -2.76
N GLN A 301 -17.69 15.72 -2.10
CA GLN A 301 -19.11 15.67 -2.45
C GLN A 301 -19.67 14.25 -2.59
N ASN A 302 -19.21 13.49 -3.57
CA ASN A 302 -19.66 12.14 -3.90
C ASN A 302 -18.56 11.37 -4.64
N LYS A 303 -18.81 10.10 -4.97
CA LYS A 303 -17.88 9.24 -5.70
C LYS A 303 -17.50 9.80 -7.06
N GLU A 304 -18.45 10.30 -7.82
CA GLU A 304 -18.24 10.81 -9.18
C GLU A 304 -17.30 12.03 -9.18
N HIS A 305 -17.53 12.96 -8.24
CA HIS A 305 -16.66 14.13 -8.06
C HIS A 305 -15.27 13.72 -7.57
N THR A 306 -15.20 12.74 -6.66
CA THR A 306 -13.93 12.18 -6.19
C THR A 306 -13.14 11.53 -7.33
N LEU A 307 -13.81 10.75 -8.19
CA LEU A 307 -13.17 10.14 -9.38
C LEU A 307 -12.70 11.22 -10.38
N ALA A 308 -13.46 12.29 -10.56
CA ALA A 308 -13.02 13.41 -11.38
C ALA A 308 -11.76 14.10 -10.83
N LEU A 309 -11.69 14.29 -9.52
CA LEU A 309 -10.47 14.78 -8.85
C LEU A 309 -9.29 13.83 -9.06
N MET A 310 -9.51 12.51 -8.96
CA MET A 310 -8.45 11.52 -9.19
C MET A 310 -7.93 11.53 -10.62
N LYS A 311 -8.75 11.88 -11.61
CA LYS A 311 -8.26 12.12 -13.01
C LYS A 311 -7.29 13.30 -13.09
N GLU A 312 -7.49 14.35 -12.28
CA GLU A 312 -6.52 15.45 -12.21
C GLU A 312 -5.21 15.02 -11.52
N HIS A 313 -5.28 14.19 -10.47
CA HIS A 313 -4.10 13.57 -9.90
C HIS A 313 -3.35 12.68 -10.92
N ALA A 314 -4.08 11.94 -11.73
CA ALA A 314 -3.53 11.07 -12.77
C ALA A 314 -2.68 11.85 -13.80
N LYS A 315 -3.12 13.06 -14.21
CA LYS A 315 -2.36 13.93 -15.11
C LYS A 315 -0.99 14.34 -14.55
N ILE A 316 -0.87 14.41 -13.21
CA ILE A 316 0.39 14.73 -12.52
C ILE A 316 1.26 13.47 -12.38
N LEU A 317 0.64 12.31 -12.10
CA LEU A 317 1.35 11.07 -11.81
C LEU A 317 1.82 10.34 -13.07
N LYS A 318 0.95 10.20 -14.07
CA LYS A 318 1.24 9.40 -15.27
C LYS A 318 2.58 9.73 -15.92
N PRO A 319 2.92 11.00 -16.21
CA PRO A 319 4.21 11.33 -16.84
C PRO A 319 5.42 10.86 -16.02
N LYS A 320 5.31 10.84 -14.69
CA LYS A 320 6.39 10.36 -13.81
C LYS A 320 6.56 8.85 -13.87
N PHE A 321 5.46 8.10 -13.91
CA PHE A 321 5.48 6.65 -14.04
C PHE A 321 5.93 6.22 -15.43
N ASP A 322 5.43 6.87 -16.49
CA ASP A 322 5.86 6.61 -17.86
C ASP A 322 7.38 6.80 -17.98
N MET A 323 7.92 7.91 -17.49
CA MET A 323 9.36 8.19 -17.53
C MET A 323 10.19 7.11 -16.81
N VAL A 324 9.74 6.64 -15.64
CA VAL A 324 10.43 5.55 -14.91
C VAL A 324 10.43 4.27 -15.72
N VAL A 325 9.26 3.85 -16.24
CA VAL A 325 9.14 2.62 -17.02
C VAL A 325 9.94 2.72 -18.33
N GLU A 326 9.81 3.81 -19.08
CA GLU A 326 10.58 4.03 -20.31
C GLU A 326 12.10 4.02 -20.06
N THR A 327 12.55 4.56 -18.92
CA THR A 327 13.95 4.52 -18.54
C THR A 327 14.42 3.09 -18.27
N LEU A 328 13.63 2.31 -17.53
CA LEU A 328 13.93 0.90 -17.26
C LEU A 328 13.94 0.08 -18.56
N GLU A 329 12.96 0.28 -19.43
CA GLU A 329 12.90 -0.40 -20.74
C GLU A 329 14.13 -0.10 -21.63
N ARG A 330 14.56 1.14 -21.66
CA ARG A 330 15.70 1.56 -22.46
C ARG A 330 17.04 1.10 -21.88
N GLU A 331 17.21 1.25 -20.56
CA GLU A 331 18.52 1.09 -19.91
C GLU A 331 18.77 -0.30 -19.32
N ILE A 332 17.71 -1.00 -18.88
CA ILE A 332 17.83 -2.23 -18.09
C ILE A 332 17.27 -3.46 -18.83
N ALA A 333 16.12 -3.34 -19.52
CA ALA A 333 15.52 -4.48 -20.21
C ALA A 333 16.49 -5.23 -21.14
N PRO A 334 17.33 -4.53 -21.96
CA PRO A 334 18.25 -5.23 -22.87
C PRO A 334 19.38 -6.02 -22.17
N LEU A 335 19.55 -5.85 -20.85
CA LEU A 335 20.65 -6.41 -20.09
C LEU A 335 20.29 -7.73 -19.38
N GLY A 336 18.99 -8.06 -19.25
CA GLY A 336 18.52 -9.27 -18.60
C GLY A 336 18.77 -9.35 -17.08
N ILE A 337 19.01 -8.19 -16.42
CA ILE A 337 19.40 -8.12 -15.01
C ILE A 337 18.25 -7.75 -14.06
N ALA A 338 17.11 -7.40 -14.58
CA ALA A 338 15.91 -7.11 -13.79
C ALA A 338 14.62 -7.27 -14.60
N SER A 339 13.50 -7.37 -13.90
CA SER A 339 12.14 -7.34 -14.43
C SER A 339 11.25 -6.44 -13.56
N TRP A 340 10.12 -6.00 -14.09
CA TRP A 340 9.15 -5.18 -13.38
C TRP A 340 7.76 -5.36 -13.97
N HIS A 341 6.76 -5.03 -13.17
CA HIS A 341 5.40 -4.86 -13.66
C HIS A 341 5.17 -3.38 -14.01
N THR A 342 4.47 -3.11 -15.12
CA THR A 342 4.07 -1.75 -15.50
C THR A 342 2.74 -1.43 -14.83
N PRO A 343 2.72 -0.63 -13.75
CA PRO A 343 1.49 -0.36 -13.02
C PRO A 343 0.60 0.61 -13.79
N LYS A 344 -0.72 0.45 -13.67
CA LYS A 344 -1.74 1.39 -14.20
C LYS A 344 -2.33 2.29 -13.12
N GLY A 345 -1.89 2.13 -11.89
CA GLY A 345 -2.34 2.87 -10.73
C GLY A 345 -1.42 2.67 -9.53
N GLY A 346 -1.80 3.26 -8.41
CA GLY A 346 -1.00 3.19 -7.18
C GLY A 346 0.12 4.22 -7.13
N TYR A 347 1.19 3.91 -6.39
CA TYR A 347 2.23 4.89 -6.05
C TYR A 347 3.67 4.37 -6.21
N PHE A 348 3.85 3.16 -6.74
CA PHE A 348 5.14 2.50 -6.80
C PHE A 348 5.37 1.74 -8.10
N VAL A 349 6.65 1.58 -8.43
CA VAL A 349 7.15 0.60 -9.40
C VAL A 349 8.02 -0.38 -8.64
N SER A 350 7.73 -1.68 -8.77
CA SER A 350 8.51 -2.76 -8.16
C SER A 350 9.49 -3.30 -9.19
N VAL A 351 10.77 -3.25 -8.85
CA VAL A 351 11.85 -3.78 -9.71
C VAL A 351 12.44 -5.02 -9.04
N ASN A 352 12.32 -6.16 -9.70
CA ASN A 352 12.92 -7.42 -9.27
C ASN A 352 14.22 -7.63 -10.03
N THR A 353 15.35 -7.41 -9.38
CA THR A 353 16.67 -7.61 -9.94
C THR A 353 17.06 -9.09 -9.96
N ALA A 354 18.08 -9.46 -10.70
CA ALA A 354 18.72 -10.76 -10.50
C ALA A 354 19.12 -10.93 -9.02
N PRO A 355 19.02 -12.14 -8.44
CA PRO A 355 19.28 -12.37 -7.01
C PRO A 355 20.58 -11.76 -6.51
N GLY A 356 20.56 -11.17 -5.31
CA GLY A 356 21.74 -10.60 -4.63
C GLY A 356 22.24 -9.26 -5.18
N LEU A 357 21.39 -8.50 -5.90
CA LEU A 357 21.77 -7.19 -6.43
C LEU A 357 21.15 -6.01 -5.67
N ALA A 358 20.04 -6.22 -4.96
CA ALA A 358 19.27 -5.10 -4.40
C ALA A 358 20.06 -4.30 -3.35
N LYS A 359 20.67 -4.95 -2.38
CA LYS A 359 21.46 -4.27 -1.34
C LYS A 359 22.62 -3.47 -1.93
N ARG A 360 23.35 -4.09 -2.87
CA ARG A 360 24.51 -3.42 -3.48
C ARG A 360 24.07 -2.23 -4.33
N THR A 361 23.02 -2.39 -5.15
CA THR A 361 22.46 -1.30 -5.96
C THR A 361 22.06 -0.10 -5.09
N LEU A 362 21.35 -0.36 -3.99
CA LEU A 362 20.90 0.71 -3.09
C LEU A 362 22.03 1.35 -2.28
N ALA A 363 23.10 0.60 -1.97
CA ALA A 363 24.31 1.16 -1.36
C ALA A 363 24.99 2.15 -2.31
N LEU A 364 25.22 1.73 -3.57
CA LEU A 364 25.78 2.58 -4.62
C LEU A 364 24.92 3.83 -4.88
N ALA A 365 23.59 3.66 -4.98
CA ALA A 365 22.68 4.78 -5.19
C ALA A 365 22.76 5.81 -4.05
N ARG A 366 22.85 5.35 -2.80
CA ARG A 366 22.99 6.23 -1.61
C ARG A 366 24.32 6.98 -1.65
N GLU A 367 25.43 6.32 -2.00
CA GLU A 367 26.75 6.94 -2.14
C GLU A 367 26.76 8.01 -3.25
N ALA A 368 25.99 7.79 -4.32
CA ALA A 368 25.80 8.76 -5.40
C ALA A 368 24.73 9.83 -5.10
N GLY A 369 24.17 9.84 -3.87
CA GLY A 369 23.24 10.86 -3.41
C GLY A 369 21.76 10.62 -3.73
N VAL A 370 21.38 9.37 -4.05
CA VAL A 370 19.97 8.98 -4.26
C VAL A 370 19.50 8.08 -3.13
N VAL A 371 18.53 8.54 -2.35
CA VAL A 371 17.94 7.80 -1.25
C VAL A 371 16.70 7.06 -1.74
N MET A 372 16.67 5.75 -1.49
CA MET A 372 15.56 4.85 -1.81
C MET A 372 15.11 4.07 -0.57
N THR A 373 14.00 3.35 -0.65
CA THR A 373 13.58 2.42 0.39
C THR A 373 14.66 1.34 0.59
N SER A 374 14.95 0.98 1.84
CA SER A 374 15.97 -0.03 2.15
C SER A 374 15.65 -1.38 1.51
N ALA A 375 16.67 -2.10 1.05
CA ALA A 375 16.51 -3.47 0.58
C ALA A 375 15.91 -4.36 1.66
N GLY A 376 15.03 -5.26 1.26
CA GLY A 376 14.30 -6.16 2.17
C GLY A 376 13.09 -5.53 2.86
N ALA A 377 12.90 -4.21 2.83
CA ALA A 377 11.77 -3.56 3.51
C ALA A 377 10.39 -4.07 3.05
N THR A 378 10.30 -4.56 1.83
CA THR A 378 9.08 -5.12 1.24
C THR A 378 8.79 -6.57 1.67
N TYR A 379 9.55 -7.11 2.60
CA TYR A 379 9.42 -8.46 3.14
C TYR A 379 9.34 -8.46 4.67
N PRO A 380 8.68 -9.49 5.27
CA PRO A 380 8.67 -9.68 6.72
C PRO A 380 10.08 -9.65 7.31
N TYR A 381 10.19 -9.08 8.50
CA TYR A 381 11.47 -8.91 9.22
C TYR A 381 12.53 -8.10 8.47
N GLY A 382 12.17 -7.44 7.36
CA GLY A 382 13.13 -6.72 6.52
C GLY A 382 14.08 -7.64 5.73
N HIS A 383 13.68 -8.89 5.50
CA HIS A 383 14.52 -9.90 4.87
C HIS A 383 13.92 -10.41 3.57
N ASP A 384 14.42 -9.91 2.44
CA ASP A 384 14.19 -10.49 1.12
C ASP A 384 15.15 -11.68 0.93
N PRO A 385 14.64 -12.92 0.80
CA PRO A 385 15.48 -14.10 0.70
C PRO A 385 16.35 -14.14 -0.57
N LEU A 386 15.92 -13.44 -1.63
CA LEU A 386 16.67 -13.35 -2.88
C LEU A 386 17.54 -12.09 -2.98
N ASP A 387 17.40 -11.13 -2.07
CA ASP A 387 18.03 -9.81 -2.17
C ASP A 387 17.84 -9.19 -3.57
N SER A 388 16.61 -9.12 -4.02
CA SER A 388 16.25 -8.80 -5.40
C SER A 388 15.26 -7.67 -5.55
N ASN A 389 14.35 -7.47 -4.58
CA ASN A 389 13.25 -6.51 -4.73
C ASN A 389 13.67 -5.08 -4.35
N ILE A 390 13.39 -4.14 -5.23
CA ILE A 390 13.61 -2.71 -5.04
C ILE A 390 12.32 -1.96 -5.35
N ARG A 391 11.84 -1.18 -4.38
CA ARG A 391 10.68 -0.31 -4.53
C ARG A 391 11.09 1.09 -4.96
N VAL A 392 10.62 1.52 -6.13
CA VAL A 392 10.78 2.88 -6.67
C VAL A 392 9.52 3.69 -6.40
N ALA A 393 9.66 4.90 -5.84
CA ALA A 393 8.55 5.81 -5.52
C ALA A 393 8.62 7.10 -6.38
N PRO A 394 7.96 7.15 -7.55
CA PRO A 394 8.05 8.27 -8.48
C PRO A 394 7.25 9.51 -8.08
N SER A 395 6.27 9.36 -7.18
CA SER A 395 5.20 10.35 -7.00
C SER A 395 5.66 11.70 -6.46
N LEU A 396 6.62 11.72 -5.54
CA LEU A 396 7.03 12.94 -4.81
C LEU A 396 7.92 13.89 -5.62
N PRO A 397 9.07 13.45 -6.21
CA PRO A 397 10.00 14.37 -6.86
C PRO A 397 9.41 14.99 -8.14
N PRO A 398 9.82 16.20 -8.53
CA PRO A 398 9.55 16.70 -9.87
C PRO A 398 10.23 15.82 -10.94
N VAL A 399 9.76 15.91 -12.19
CA VAL A 399 10.21 15.02 -13.27
C VAL A 399 11.73 15.13 -13.50
N GLU A 400 12.26 16.34 -13.46
CA GLU A 400 13.70 16.61 -13.70
C GLU A 400 14.61 15.98 -12.64
N GLU A 401 14.17 15.95 -11.39
CA GLU A 401 14.88 15.26 -10.30
C GLU A 401 14.74 13.73 -10.44
N LEU A 402 13.56 13.28 -10.84
CA LEU A 402 13.26 11.86 -11.03
C LEU A 402 14.07 11.28 -12.19
N GLU A 403 14.23 12.00 -13.31
CA GLU A 403 15.10 11.62 -14.44
C GLU A 403 16.53 11.39 -13.98
N GLN A 404 17.10 12.33 -13.21
CA GLN A 404 18.45 12.16 -12.67
C GLN A 404 18.56 10.98 -11.71
N ALA A 405 17.57 10.83 -10.82
CA ALA A 405 17.55 9.72 -9.86
C ALA A 405 17.47 8.36 -10.56
N MET A 406 16.67 8.25 -11.62
CA MET A 406 16.57 7.01 -12.41
C MET A 406 17.82 6.72 -13.23
N ALA A 407 18.50 7.75 -13.77
CA ALA A 407 19.78 7.57 -14.45
C ALA A 407 20.84 7.02 -13.47
N VAL A 408 20.92 7.58 -12.25
CA VAL A 408 21.81 7.07 -11.20
C VAL A 408 21.43 5.65 -10.81
N PHE A 409 20.14 5.37 -10.61
CA PHE A 409 19.66 4.04 -10.24
C PHE A 409 20.04 2.99 -11.29
N CYS A 410 19.83 3.26 -12.57
CA CYS A 410 20.18 2.35 -13.66
C CYS A 410 21.70 2.11 -13.73
N CYS A 411 22.51 3.17 -13.60
CA CYS A 411 23.96 3.06 -13.53
C CYS A 411 24.42 2.17 -12.34
N CYS A 412 23.82 2.38 -11.15
CA CYS A 412 24.14 1.58 -9.96
C CYS A 412 23.74 0.11 -10.10
N LEU A 413 22.58 -0.17 -10.72
CA LEU A 413 22.14 -1.54 -10.97
C LEU A 413 23.07 -2.26 -11.98
N LYS A 414 23.47 -1.56 -13.05
CA LYS A 414 24.46 -2.06 -14.01
C LYS A 414 25.78 -2.39 -13.31
N LEU A 415 26.29 -1.46 -12.49
CA LEU A 415 27.55 -1.65 -11.78
C LEU A 415 27.46 -2.82 -10.79
N ALA A 416 26.40 -2.91 -10.00
CA ALA A 416 26.19 -4.02 -9.07
C ALA A 416 26.14 -5.38 -9.79
N ALA A 417 25.50 -5.44 -10.96
CA ALA A 417 25.44 -6.65 -11.77
C ALA A 417 26.83 -7.04 -12.33
N LEU A 418 27.60 -6.08 -12.81
CA LEU A 418 28.97 -6.32 -13.30
C LEU A 418 29.90 -6.74 -12.15
N GLU A 419 29.84 -6.10 -10.99
CA GLU A 419 30.65 -6.50 -9.82
C GLU A 419 30.34 -7.96 -9.41
N LYS A 420 29.08 -8.38 -9.49
CA LYS A 420 28.66 -9.74 -9.13
C LYS A 420 29.04 -10.77 -10.18
N SER A 421 29.02 -10.43 -11.46
CA SER A 421 29.34 -11.32 -12.57
C SER A 421 30.83 -11.44 -12.85
N LYS A 422 31.68 -10.79 -12.05
CA LYS A 422 33.12 -10.86 -12.19
C LYS A 422 33.60 -12.32 -12.13
N LYS A 423 34.13 -12.81 -13.24
CA LYS A 423 34.66 -14.17 -13.39
C LYS A 423 36.12 -14.24 -12.94
#